data_822c0d185aa9801cf1680e8a2506265c
#
_entry.id   822c0d185aa9801cf1680e8a2506265c
#
_cell.length_a   1.000
_cell.length_b   1.000
_cell.length_c   1.000
_cell.angle_alpha   90.00
_cell.angle_beta   90.00
_cell.angle_gamma   90.00
#
_symmetry.space_group_name_H-M   'P 1'
#
loop_
_entity.id
_entity.type
_entity.pdbx_description
1 polymer ?
#
loop_
_entity_poly.entity_id
_entity_poly.type
_entity_poly.pdbx_seq_one_letter_code
_entity_poly.pdbx_strand_id
1 'polypeptide(L)'
;MTYNQAVAALSDRYQLTFKSSQGNPSWAYRKISGVDEPIHPPIPFVGKHYFDQPIKILLYASAENLRGYNGYLDDDTFAIHRHRYYFDQSVKDPETFFPWVHIAPINNGALVLCAFHILSRLTDPGDMDPAEFLETIAFGNYGKYTIWPTEGTRNVDYAAQPDKLAESQPYVAADLEILQPDYVIMVGTTYHGAGKQKDFVDSVCGNARIIPIYQITPTTVNSPILFRKHPPLTLTELHPTLARWYSHFHAGALSGKHFMSVFSYLDHVLQTLTSKSRAESLRN
;
A
#
# COMPACT_ATOMS: atom_id res chain seq x y z
N MET A 1 11.46 4.33 -18.28
CA MET A 1 10.34 3.37 -18.43
C MET A 1 9.05 4.15 -18.52
N THR A 2 8.11 3.74 -19.37
CA THR A 2 6.78 4.35 -19.44
C THR A 2 5.77 3.54 -18.63
N TYR A 3 4.62 4.13 -18.32
CA TYR A 3 3.51 3.44 -17.67
C TYR A 3 3.15 2.11 -18.36
N ASN A 4 2.92 2.14 -19.68
CA ASN A 4 2.52 0.94 -20.42
C ASN A 4 3.61 -0.16 -20.42
N GLN A 5 4.88 0.22 -20.49
CA GLN A 5 6.00 -0.72 -20.40
C GLN A 5 6.06 -1.38 -19.02
N ALA A 6 5.86 -0.61 -17.96
CA ALA A 6 5.88 -1.14 -16.60
C ALA A 6 4.71 -2.08 -16.32
N VAL A 7 3.50 -1.70 -16.73
CA VAL A 7 2.30 -2.55 -16.56
C VAL A 7 2.45 -3.86 -17.32
N ALA A 8 2.96 -3.84 -18.56
CA ALA A 8 3.23 -5.05 -19.33
C ALA A 8 4.30 -5.93 -18.65
N ALA A 9 5.43 -5.33 -18.22
CA ALA A 9 6.50 -6.06 -17.55
C ALA A 9 6.05 -6.70 -16.22
N LEU A 10 5.24 -5.98 -15.42
CA LEU A 10 4.64 -6.52 -14.20
C LEU A 10 3.71 -7.70 -14.53
N SER A 11 2.83 -7.53 -15.51
CA SER A 11 1.89 -8.58 -15.93
C SER A 11 2.61 -9.85 -16.36
N ASP A 12 3.63 -9.72 -17.22
CA ASP A 12 4.43 -10.85 -17.69
C ASP A 12 5.18 -11.54 -16.53
N ARG A 13 5.81 -10.76 -15.66
CA ARG A 13 6.56 -11.29 -14.51
C ARG A 13 5.64 -12.01 -13.53
N TYR A 14 4.46 -11.45 -13.25
CA TYR A 14 3.47 -12.05 -12.37
C TYR A 14 2.92 -13.37 -12.95
N GLN A 15 2.62 -13.41 -14.25
CA GLN A 15 2.17 -14.65 -14.90
C GLN A 15 3.23 -15.74 -14.84
N LEU A 16 4.50 -15.40 -15.11
CA LEU A 16 5.61 -16.36 -15.03
C LEU A 16 5.79 -16.88 -13.59
N THR A 17 5.75 -15.99 -12.61
CA THR A 17 5.87 -16.36 -11.19
C THR A 17 4.70 -17.24 -10.75
N PHE A 18 3.49 -16.90 -11.15
CA PHE A 18 2.30 -17.67 -10.83
C PHE A 18 2.36 -19.09 -11.43
N LYS A 19 2.74 -19.21 -12.69
CA LYS A 19 2.90 -20.52 -13.36
C LYS A 19 3.98 -21.38 -12.69
N SER A 20 5.08 -20.78 -12.25
CA SER A 20 6.16 -21.51 -11.58
C SER A 20 5.79 -21.94 -10.16
N SER A 21 4.84 -21.26 -9.51
CA SER A 21 4.38 -21.55 -8.16
C SER A 21 3.19 -22.50 -8.10
N GLN A 22 2.74 -23.05 -9.21
CA GLN A 22 1.55 -23.92 -9.32
C GLN A 22 1.56 -25.21 -8.49
N GLY A 23 2.58 -25.47 -7.74
CA GLY A 23 2.62 -26.58 -6.77
C GLY A 23 2.32 -26.17 -5.34
N ASN A 24 2.04 -24.90 -5.06
CA ASN A 24 1.85 -24.40 -3.72
C ASN A 24 0.46 -23.76 -3.53
N PRO A 25 -0.57 -24.60 -3.39
CA PRO A 25 -1.97 -24.17 -3.46
C PRO A 25 -2.52 -23.60 -2.16
N SER A 26 -1.69 -23.32 -1.15
CA SER A 26 -2.22 -23.17 0.21
C SER A 26 -2.95 -21.85 0.47
N TRP A 27 -3.14 -20.95 -0.51
CA TRP A 27 -3.52 -19.64 -0.14
C TRP A 27 -4.36 -18.76 -1.04
N ALA A 28 -4.36 -18.93 -2.32
CA ALA A 28 -5.21 -18.16 -3.21
C ALA A 28 -6.44 -18.96 -3.56
N TYR A 29 -7.52 -18.79 -2.84
CA TYR A 29 -8.69 -19.63 -3.03
C TYR A 29 -9.83 -18.97 -3.74
N ARG A 30 -10.37 -19.66 -4.72
CA ARG A 30 -11.74 -19.55 -5.17
C ARG A 30 -12.72 -20.29 -4.26
N LYS A 31 -12.76 -20.02 -2.99
CA LYS A 31 -13.90 -20.53 -2.17
C LYS A 31 -15.21 -19.81 -2.45
N ILE A 32 -15.19 -18.77 -3.26
CA ILE A 32 -16.38 -18.00 -3.61
C ILE A 32 -17.31 -18.78 -4.54
N SER A 33 -16.79 -19.73 -5.34
CA SER A 33 -17.55 -20.55 -6.28
C SER A 33 -17.58 -22.04 -5.94
N GLY A 34 -17.02 -22.44 -4.78
CA GLY A 34 -16.92 -23.85 -4.41
C GLY A 34 -15.78 -24.61 -5.07
N VAL A 35 -14.90 -23.92 -5.79
CA VAL A 35 -13.74 -24.48 -6.47
C VAL A 35 -12.47 -24.05 -5.74
N ASP A 36 -11.63 -25.01 -5.35
CA ASP A 36 -10.35 -24.78 -4.67
C ASP A 36 -9.22 -24.55 -5.70
N GLU A 37 -9.34 -23.49 -6.50
CA GLU A 37 -8.30 -23.10 -7.44
C GLU A 37 -7.55 -21.85 -6.97
N PRO A 38 -6.22 -21.79 -7.19
CA PRO A 38 -5.47 -20.59 -6.88
C PRO A 38 -5.89 -19.43 -7.78
N ILE A 39 -6.04 -18.25 -7.19
CA ILE A 39 -6.38 -17.03 -7.90
C ILE A 39 -5.09 -16.28 -8.22
N HIS A 40 -4.97 -15.79 -9.45
CA HIS A 40 -3.85 -14.97 -9.84
C HIS A 40 -3.76 -13.71 -8.96
N PRO A 41 -2.60 -13.43 -8.33
CA PRO A 41 -2.44 -12.20 -7.56
C PRO A 41 -2.45 -10.98 -8.50
N PRO A 42 -3.01 -9.83 -8.05
CA PRO A 42 -3.00 -8.64 -8.87
C PRO A 42 -1.63 -7.99 -8.88
N ILE A 43 -1.28 -7.38 -10.00
CA ILE A 43 -0.19 -6.40 -10.01
C ILE A 43 -0.60 -5.19 -9.16
N PRO A 44 0.35 -4.42 -8.63
CA PRO A 44 0.03 -3.15 -7.98
C PRO A 44 -0.74 -2.25 -8.94
N PHE A 45 -1.61 -1.42 -8.37
CA PHE A 45 -2.06 -0.25 -9.11
C PHE A 45 -0.85 0.63 -9.39
N VAL A 46 -0.68 1.05 -10.63
CA VAL A 46 0.34 2.00 -11.05
C VAL A 46 -0.38 3.22 -11.61
N GLY A 47 -0.10 4.37 -11.06
CA GLY A 47 -0.64 5.62 -11.58
C GLY A 47 -0.08 5.93 -12.96
N LYS A 48 -0.88 6.52 -13.84
CA LYS A 48 -0.46 6.85 -15.22
C LYS A 48 0.71 7.83 -15.27
N HIS A 49 0.83 8.67 -14.24
CA HIS A 49 1.87 9.68 -14.09
C HIS A 49 2.96 9.27 -13.08
N TYR A 50 3.01 8.01 -12.66
CA TYR A 50 3.99 7.53 -11.69
C TYR A 50 5.43 7.75 -12.13
N PHE A 51 5.73 7.46 -13.39
CA PHE A 51 7.09 7.58 -13.94
C PHE A 51 7.48 9.02 -14.31
N ASP A 52 6.52 9.93 -14.33
CA ASP A 52 6.73 11.35 -14.57
C ASP A 52 7.08 12.11 -13.27
N GLN A 53 6.92 11.44 -12.12
CA GLN A 53 7.15 12.09 -10.84
C GLN A 53 8.64 12.22 -10.52
N PRO A 54 9.07 13.35 -9.94
CA PRO A 54 10.44 13.52 -9.46
C PRO A 54 10.76 12.62 -8.26
N ILE A 55 9.74 12.21 -7.52
CA ILE A 55 9.82 11.26 -6.40
C ILE A 55 8.74 10.20 -6.58
N LYS A 56 9.18 8.94 -6.72
CA LYS A 56 8.31 7.79 -6.90
C LYS A 56 7.99 7.12 -5.58
N ILE A 57 6.73 6.99 -5.26
CA ILE A 57 6.25 6.36 -4.03
C ILE A 57 5.51 5.06 -4.36
N LEU A 58 5.96 3.95 -3.79
CA LEU A 58 5.25 2.69 -3.76
C LEU A 58 4.67 2.47 -2.37
N LEU A 59 3.38 2.20 -2.30
CA LEU A 59 2.66 2.00 -1.06
C LEU A 59 2.19 0.56 -0.95
N TYR A 60 2.56 -0.12 0.15
CA TYR A 60 2.10 -1.46 0.46
C TYR A 60 1.16 -1.49 1.66
N ALA A 61 -0.09 -1.88 1.42
CA ALA A 61 -0.96 -2.40 2.45
C ALA A 61 -0.52 -3.82 2.86
N SER A 62 -1.10 -4.37 3.93
CA SER A 62 -0.62 -5.62 4.52
C SER A 62 -0.86 -6.83 3.62
N ALA A 63 -2.08 -7.01 3.14
CA ALA A 63 -2.48 -8.22 2.41
C ALA A 63 -3.76 -8.03 1.58
N GLU A 64 -3.86 -8.84 0.53
CA GLU A 64 -5.06 -8.92 -0.29
C GLU A 64 -6.26 -9.42 0.52
N ASN A 65 -7.42 -8.89 0.19
CA ASN A 65 -8.69 -9.30 0.75
C ASN A 65 -9.74 -9.39 -0.36
N LEU A 66 -10.05 -10.62 -0.76
CA LEU A 66 -11.01 -10.91 -1.84
C LEU A 66 -12.45 -11.02 -1.35
N ARG A 67 -12.74 -10.68 -0.11
CA ARG A 67 -14.09 -10.75 0.43
C ARG A 67 -15.04 -9.84 -0.37
N GLY A 68 -16.07 -10.44 -0.95
CA GLY A 68 -17.08 -9.71 -1.71
C GLY A 68 -16.85 -9.61 -3.21
N TYR A 69 -15.74 -10.12 -3.73
CA TYR A 69 -15.44 -10.14 -5.17
C TYR A 69 -16.06 -11.34 -5.90
N ASN A 70 -17.35 -11.59 -5.69
CA ASN A 70 -18.06 -12.69 -6.33
C ASN A 70 -18.19 -12.44 -7.84
N GLY A 71 -17.79 -13.40 -8.67
CA GLY A 71 -18.11 -13.46 -10.09
C GLY A 71 -17.11 -12.83 -11.07
N TYR A 72 -16.04 -12.18 -10.60
CA TYR A 72 -15.05 -11.51 -11.46
C TYR A 72 -13.68 -12.22 -11.52
N LEU A 73 -13.60 -13.43 -10.98
CA LEU A 73 -12.31 -14.11 -10.79
C LEU A 73 -12.03 -15.18 -11.86
N ASP A 74 -12.94 -15.33 -12.81
CA ASP A 74 -12.82 -16.35 -13.87
C ASP A 74 -11.96 -15.89 -15.04
N ASP A 75 -11.65 -14.60 -15.12
CA ASP A 75 -10.79 -14.02 -16.14
C ASP A 75 -9.42 -13.68 -15.54
N ASP A 76 -8.38 -14.36 -15.96
CA ASP A 76 -7.00 -14.11 -15.54
C ASP A 76 -6.57 -12.67 -15.82
N THR A 77 -7.01 -12.10 -16.94
CA THR A 77 -6.73 -10.70 -17.30
C THR A 77 -7.34 -9.76 -16.28
N PHE A 78 -8.57 -10.00 -15.88
CA PHE A 78 -9.21 -9.23 -14.83
C PHE A 78 -8.50 -9.41 -13.48
N ALA A 79 -8.16 -10.63 -13.10
CA ALA A 79 -7.48 -10.92 -11.84
C ALA A 79 -6.16 -10.16 -11.72
N ILE A 80 -5.37 -10.12 -12.80
CA ILE A 80 -4.09 -9.42 -12.85
C ILE A 80 -4.26 -7.89 -12.73
N HIS A 81 -5.25 -7.31 -13.40
CA HIS A 81 -5.45 -5.86 -13.50
C HIS A 81 -6.58 -5.33 -12.61
N ARG A 82 -7.07 -6.12 -11.64
CA ARG A 82 -8.26 -5.76 -10.87
C ARG A 82 -8.12 -4.45 -10.07
N HIS A 83 -6.92 -4.10 -9.61
CA HIS A 83 -6.72 -2.84 -8.90
C HIS A 83 -6.99 -1.64 -9.83
N ARG A 84 -6.50 -1.69 -11.07
CA ARG A 84 -6.77 -0.65 -12.05
C ARG A 84 -8.25 -0.62 -12.44
N TYR A 85 -8.85 -1.78 -12.65
CA TYR A 85 -10.27 -1.88 -12.96
C TYR A 85 -11.13 -1.21 -11.88
N TYR A 86 -10.91 -1.54 -10.62
CA TYR A 86 -11.69 -0.95 -9.53
C TYR A 86 -11.45 0.55 -9.38
N PHE A 87 -10.25 1.03 -9.60
CA PHE A 87 -9.98 2.46 -9.62
C PHE A 87 -10.79 3.14 -10.73
N ASP A 88 -10.72 2.64 -11.96
CA ASP A 88 -11.43 3.22 -13.09
C ASP A 88 -12.95 3.19 -12.91
N GLN A 89 -13.51 2.15 -12.30
CA GLN A 89 -14.92 2.10 -11.95
C GLN A 89 -15.28 3.09 -10.83
N SER A 90 -14.44 3.20 -9.81
CA SER A 90 -14.70 4.12 -8.70
C SER A 90 -14.67 5.60 -9.11
N VAL A 91 -13.85 5.94 -10.10
CA VAL A 91 -13.86 7.29 -10.68
C VAL A 91 -15.16 7.58 -11.46
N LYS A 92 -15.71 6.56 -12.15
CA LYS A 92 -16.95 6.68 -12.93
C LYS A 92 -18.19 6.67 -12.07
N ASP A 93 -18.20 5.85 -11.04
CA ASP A 93 -19.35 5.62 -10.16
C ASP A 93 -18.89 5.53 -8.70
N PRO A 94 -18.57 6.66 -8.09
CA PRO A 94 -18.05 6.71 -6.73
C PRO A 94 -19.06 6.30 -5.65
N GLU A 95 -20.35 6.22 -5.95
CA GLU A 95 -21.36 5.79 -4.98
C GLU A 95 -21.47 4.27 -4.88
N THR A 96 -21.33 3.57 -6.01
CA THR A 96 -21.46 2.10 -6.07
C THR A 96 -20.16 1.39 -5.74
N PHE A 97 -19.05 1.90 -6.24
CA PHE A 97 -17.74 1.30 -5.99
C PHE A 97 -17.07 1.98 -4.81
N PHE A 98 -16.72 1.19 -3.79
CA PHE A 98 -15.95 1.68 -2.65
C PHE A 98 -14.57 2.14 -3.15
N PRO A 99 -14.34 3.42 -3.27
CA PRO A 99 -13.30 3.89 -4.13
C PRO A 99 -12.00 4.04 -3.38
N TRP A 100 -10.97 3.69 -4.04
CA TRP A 100 -9.65 4.17 -3.76
C TRP A 100 -9.58 5.72 -3.84
N VAL A 101 -10.52 6.31 -4.55
CA VAL A 101 -10.72 7.76 -4.72
C VAL A 101 -11.31 8.42 -3.48
N HIS A 102 -12.18 7.72 -2.75
CA HIS A 102 -12.67 8.18 -1.46
C HIS A 102 -11.74 7.65 -0.38
N ILE A 103 -10.96 8.50 0.16
CA ILE A 103 -10.06 8.18 1.25
C ILE A 103 -10.91 7.76 2.45
N ALA A 104 -11.15 6.47 2.59
CA ALA A 104 -11.73 5.95 3.81
C ALA A 104 -10.75 6.19 4.96
N PRO A 105 -11.18 6.64 6.13
CA PRO A 105 -10.30 6.87 7.26
C PRO A 105 -9.65 5.58 7.80
N ILE A 106 -10.10 4.43 7.35
CA ILE A 106 -9.61 3.11 7.78
C ILE A 106 -9.04 2.38 6.55
N ASN A 107 -7.91 1.72 6.72
CA ASN A 107 -7.20 0.93 5.71
C ASN A 107 -6.53 1.78 4.61
N ASN A 108 -6.90 1.56 3.35
CA ASN A 108 -6.20 2.10 2.20
C ASN A 108 -6.20 3.62 2.12
N GLY A 109 -7.31 4.27 2.52
CA GLY A 109 -7.39 5.71 2.52
C GLY A 109 -6.43 6.38 3.49
N ALA A 110 -6.27 5.81 4.68
CA ALA A 110 -5.32 6.31 5.66
C ALA A 110 -3.87 6.20 5.15
N LEU A 111 -3.54 5.14 4.41
CA LEU A 111 -2.23 4.99 3.78
C LEU A 111 -2.00 6.04 2.68
N VAL A 112 -3.03 6.35 1.90
CA VAL A 112 -2.98 7.40 0.86
C VAL A 112 -2.74 8.78 1.49
N LEU A 113 -3.41 9.10 2.61
CA LEU A 113 -3.13 10.33 3.37
C LEU A 113 -1.68 10.39 3.85
N CYS A 114 -1.14 9.27 4.35
CA CYS A 114 0.26 9.17 4.75
C CYS A 114 1.22 9.39 3.57
N ALA A 115 0.93 8.79 2.42
CA ALA A 115 1.73 8.96 1.21
C ALA A 115 1.74 10.42 0.73
N PHE A 116 0.57 11.07 0.73
CA PHE A 116 0.51 12.49 0.39
C PHE A 116 1.25 13.36 1.40
N HIS A 117 1.12 13.08 2.69
CA HIS A 117 1.88 13.81 3.72
C HIS A 117 3.39 13.71 3.49
N ILE A 118 3.90 12.50 3.23
CA ILE A 118 5.31 12.29 2.92
C ILE A 118 5.73 13.06 1.68
N LEU A 119 4.95 12.96 0.59
CA LEU A 119 5.25 13.69 -0.64
C LEU A 119 5.29 15.20 -0.39
N SER A 120 4.32 15.73 0.35
CA SER A 120 4.24 17.17 0.66
C SER A 120 5.38 17.70 1.54
N ARG A 121 6.08 16.81 2.26
CA ARG A 121 7.30 17.17 3.02
C ARG A 121 8.57 17.11 2.16
N LEU A 122 8.53 16.42 1.04
CA LEU A 122 9.67 16.24 0.14
C LEU A 122 9.63 17.17 -1.07
N THR A 123 8.42 17.50 -1.51
CA THR A 123 8.14 18.36 -2.66
C THR A 123 6.94 19.24 -2.38
N ASP A 124 6.61 20.14 -3.30
CA ASP A 124 5.30 20.80 -3.34
C ASP A 124 4.43 20.10 -4.39
N PRO A 125 3.49 19.20 -3.98
CA PRO A 125 2.62 18.50 -4.93
C PRO A 125 1.55 19.39 -5.55
N GLY A 126 1.40 20.62 -5.08
CA GLY A 126 0.33 21.52 -5.51
C GLY A 126 -1.05 21.13 -4.99
N ASP A 127 -2.07 21.76 -5.57
CA ASP A 127 -3.47 21.44 -5.27
C ASP A 127 -3.98 20.38 -6.24
N MET A 128 -4.44 19.25 -5.71
CA MET A 128 -4.98 18.13 -6.47
C MET A 128 -6.07 17.41 -5.69
N ASP A 129 -6.89 16.64 -6.37
CA ASP A 129 -7.83 15.74 -5.72
C ASP A 129 -7.21 14.36 -5.43
N PRO A 130 -7.87 13.53 -4.59
CA PRO A 130 -7.35 12.20 -4.26
C PRO A 130 -7.16 11.28 -5.46
N ALA A 131 -8.00 11.38 -6.49
CA ALA A 131 -7.88 10.54 -7.69
C ALA A 131 -6.67 10.96 -8.53
N GLU A 132 -6.46 12.27 -8.68
CA GLU A 132 -5.28 12.82 -9.34
C GLU A 132 -4.01 12.38 -8.61
N PHE A 133 -3.99 12.45 -7.28
CA PHE A 133 -2.85 11.98 -6.49
C PHE A 133 -2.58 10.49 -6.68
N LEU A 134 -3.61 9.65 -6.67
CA LEU A 134 -3.43 8.21 -6.90
C LEU A 134 -2.80 7.91 -8.26
N GLU A 135 -3.08 8.72 -9.29
CA GLU A 135 -2.43 8.58 -10.59
C GLU A 135 -0.93 8.97 -10.60
N THR A 136 -0.40 9.47 -9.47
CA THR A 136 1.03 9.81 -9.31
C THR A 136 1.83 8.79 -8.51
N ILE A 137 1.18 7.83 -7.85
CA ILE A 137 1.83 6.82 -7.01
C ILE A 137 1.58 5.40 -7.53
N ALA A 138 2.30 4.43 -6.99
CA ALA A 138 1.96 3.02 -7.11
C ALA A 138 1.44 2.49 -5.77
N PHE A 139 0.49 1.55 -5.83
CA PHE A 139 -0.16 1.02 -4.65
C PHE A 139 -0.48 -0.47 -4.81
N GLY A 140 -0.20 -1.26 -3.79
CA GLY A 140 -0.51 -2.67 -3.78
C GLY A 140 -0.57 -3.26 -2.37
N ASN A 141 -0.74 -4.56 -2.30
CA ASN A 141 -0.60 -5.30 -1.06
C ASN A 141 0.74 -6.04 -1.04
N TYR A 142 1.40 -6.08 0.12
CA TYR A 142 2.61 -6.90 0.28
C TYR A 142 2.26 -8.38 0.18
N GLY A 143 1.31 -8.85 0.97
CA GLY A 143 0.72 -10.17 0.85
C GLY A 143 -0.18 -10.25 -0.38
N LYS A 144 0.26 -10.96 -1.39
CA LYS A 144 -0.36 -11.00 -2.72
C LYS A 144 -1.60 -11.89 -2.80
N TYR A 145 -1.82 -12.69 -1.79
CA TYR A 145 -2.90 -13.65 -1.74
C TYR A 145 -3.87 -13.36 -0.60
N THR A 146 -5.11 -13.76 -0.78
CA THR A 146 -6.10 -13.83 0.28
C THR A 146 -6.06 -15.24 0.89
N ILE A 147 -5.85 -15.35 2.20
CA ILE A 147 -6.00 -16.61 2.90
C ILE A 147 -7.44 -16.74 3.37
N TRP A 148 -8.11 -17.73 2.86
CA TRP A 148 -9.45 -18.07 3.28
C TRP A 148 -9.40 -19.21 4.29
N PRO A 149 -9.95 -19.08 5.49
CA PRO A 149 -10.00 -20.19 6.44
C PRO A 149 -10.95 -21.28 5.89
N THR A 150 -10.62 -22.52 6.17
CA THR A 150 -11.47 -23.68 5.86
C THR A 150 -12.85 -23.57 6.50
N GLU A 151 -12.93 -22.86 7.62
CA GLU A 151 -14.17 -22.60 8.36
C GLU A 151 -14.27 -21.11 8.68
N GLY A 152 -15.39 -20.48 8.33
CA GLY A 152 -15.66 -19.09 8.66
C GLY A 152 -15.71 -18.17 7.46
N THR A 153 -16.09 -16.91 7.73
CA THR A 153 -16.36 -15.87 6.71
C THR A 153 -15.31 -14.77 6.71
N ARG A 154 -14.27 -14.87 7.51
CA ARG A 154 -13.24 -13.83 7.62
C ARG A 154 -11.93 -14.30 7.04
N ASN A 155 -11.29 -13.38 6.34
CA ASN A 155 -9.91 -13.49 5.95
C ASN A 155 -9.02 -13.79 7.16
N VAL A 156 -8.06 -14.69 7.02
CA VAL A 156 -7.03 -14.87 8.05
C VAL A 156 -6.10 -13.67 7.97
N ASP A 157 -5.90 -12.98 9.09
CA ASP A 157 -4.86 -11.95 9.16
C ASP A 157 -3.49 -12.60 9.12
N TYR A 158 -2.96 -12.77 7.91
CA TYR A 158 -1.65 -13.34 7.72
C TYR A 158 -0.54 -12.28 7.63
N ALA A 159 -0.88 -11.00 7.77
CA ALA A 159 0.11 -9.93 7.79
C ALA A 159 1.16 -10.11 8.90
N ALA A 160 0.86 -10.94 9.89
CA ALA A 160 1.75 -11.33 10.97
C ALA A 160 2.36 -12.74 10.80
N GLN A 161 2.10 -13.44 9.68
CA GLN A 161 2.59 -14.80 9.43
C GLN A 161 3.75 -14.79 8.44
N PRO A 162 5.02 -14.85 8.89
CA PRO A 162 6.19 -14.67 8.03
C PRO A 162 6.28 -15.69 6.89
N ASP A 163 5.98 -16.95 7.17
CA ASP A 163 6.04 -18.02 6.15
C ASP A 163 5.04 -17.79 5.02
N LYS A 164 3.90 -17.25 5.39
CA LYS A 164 2.85 -16.91 4.45
C LYS A 164 3.21 -15.69 3.59
N LEU A 165 3.76 -14.67 4.22
CA LEU A 165 4.24 -13.48 3.51
C LEU A 165 5.43 -13.79 2.61
N ALA A 166 6.27 -14.77 2.98
CA ALA A 166 7.43 -15.17 2.18
C ALA A 166 7.07 -15.61 0.76
N GLU A 167 5.89 -16.20 0.57
CA GLU A 167 5.44 -16.63 -0.76
C GLU A 167 5.05 -15.47 -1.66
N SER A 168 4.82 -14.29 -1.11
CA SER A 168 4.63 -13.06 -1.89
C SER A 168 5.96 -12.43 -2.35
N GLN A 169 7.09 -12.86 -1.78
CA GLN A 169 8.40 -12.27 -2.04
C GLN A 169 8.79 -12.19 -3.53
N PRO A 170 8.56 -13.20 -4.37
CA PRO A 170 8.90 -13.10 -5.79
C PRO A 170 8.13 -11.99 -6.52
N TYR A 171 6.90 -11.74 -6.13
CA TYR A 171 6.09 -10.66 -6.69
C TYR A 171 6.53 -9.29 -6.17
N VAL A 172 6.83 -9.20 -4.87
CA VAL A 172 7.36 -7.97 -4.27
C VAL A 172 8.71 -7.58 -4.88
N ALA A 173 9.58 -8.58 -5.14
CA ALA A 173 10.83 -8.34 -5.85
C ALA A 173 10.58 -7.78 -7.25
N ALA A 174 9.61 -8.33 -7.99
CA ALA A 174 9.24 -7.83 -9.32
C ALA A 174 8.71 -6.39 -9.26
N ASP A 175 7.86 -6.07 -8.28
CA ASP A 175 7.35 -4.72 -8.08
C ASP A 175 8.51 -3.73 -7.88
N LEU A 176 9.43 -4.03 -6.97
CA LEU A 176 10.55 -3.15 -6.65
C LEU A 176 11.53 -2.99 -7.81
N GLU A 177 11.83 -4.11 -8.52
CA GLU A 177 12.71 -4.12 -9.70
C GLU A 177 12.13 -3.27 -10.84
N ILE A 178 10.84 -3.40 -11.12
CA ILE A 178 10.19 -2.75 -12.27
C ILE A 178 9.80 -1.31 -11.95
N LEU A 179 9.21 -1.06 -10.79
CA LEU A 179 8.73 0.28 -10.42
C LEU A 179 9.85 1.21 -9.97
N GLN A 180 10.94 0.68 -9.43
CA GLN A 180 12.09 1.45 -8.95
C GLN A 180 11.67 2.67 -8.11
N PRO A 181 10.95 2.47 -7.00
CA PRO A 181 10.48 3.56 -6.16
C PRO A 181 11.66 4.25 -5.45
N ASP A 182 11.52 5.55 -5.16
CA ASP A 182 12.42 6.26 -4.26
C ASP A 182 12.06 6.03 -2.79
N TYR A 183 10.76 5.83 -2.53
CA TYR A 183 10.22 5.51 -1.21
C TYR A 183 9.24 4.35 -1.29
N VAL A 184 9.37 3.43 -0.34
CA VAL A 184 8.38 2.37 -0.09
C VAL A 184 7.75 2.60 1.27
N ILE A 185 6.46 2.90 1.28
CA ILE A 185 5.68 3.03 2.51
C ILE A 185 5.00 1.69 2.75
N MET A 186 5.24 1.07 3.88
CA MET A 186 4.63 -0.22 4.17
C MET A 186 4.27 -0.38 5.65
N VAL A 187 3.34 -1.28 5.92
CA VAL A 187 2.88 -1.54 7.28
C VAL A 187 4.01 -2.16 8.11
N GLY A 188 4.32 -1.54 9.25
CA GLY A 188 5.43 -1.94 10.11
C GLY A 188 5.29 -3.34 10.71
N THR A 189 4.06 -3.84 10.90
CA THR A 189 3.82 -5.24 11.32
C THR A 189 4.36 -6.22 10.28
N THR A 190 4.17 -5.93 8.99
CA THR A 190 4.70 -6.73 7.88
C THR A 190 6.23 -6.60 7.80
N TYR A 191 6.76 -5.41 7.91
CA TYR A 191 8.18 -5.13 7.70
C TYR A 191 9.05 -5.63 8.86
N HIS A 192 8.94 -5.05 10.05
CA HIS A 192 9.82 -5.35 11.19
C HIS A 192 9.08 -5.95 12.39
N GLY A 193 7.74 -6.07 12.33
CA GLY A 193 6.93 -6.68 13.37
C GLY A 193 6.83 -8.21 13.23
N ALA A 194 5.68 -8.75 13.52
CA ALA A 194 5.44 -10.21 13.47
C ALA A 194 5.59 -10.81 12.06
N GLY A 195 5.40 -10.00 11.01
CA GLY A 195 5.58 -10.42 9.61
C GLY A 195 7.03 -10.67 9.20
N LYS A 196 8.01 -10.02 9.85
CA LYS A 196 9.47 -10.26 9.69
C LYS A 196 10.00 -10.18 8.25
N GLN A 197 9.47 -9.30 7.41
CA GLN A 197 9.88 -9.20 6.00
C GLN A 197 11.04 -8.22 5.77
N LYS A 198 11.57 -7.63 6.84
CA LYS A 198 12.62 -6.59 6.76
C LYS A 198 13.83 -7.04 5.96
N ASP A 199 14.43 -8.17 6.30
CA ASP A 199 15.69 -8.62 5.70
C ASP A 199 15.52 -8.87 4.20
N PHE A 200 14.39 -9.43 3.79
CA PHE A 200 14.07 -9.62 2.39
C PHE A 200 13.89 -8.27 1.67
N VAL A 201 13.05 -7.39 2.20
CA VAL A 201 12.77 -6.09 1.58
C VAL A 201 14.06 -5.29 1.43
N ASP A 202 14.88 -5.23 2.48
CA ASP A 202 16.18 -4.53 2.46
C ASP A 202 17.15 -5.11 1.42
N SER A 203 17.05 -6.41 1.13
CA SER A 203 17.90 -7.07 0.13
C SER A 203 17.49 -6.78 -1.32
N VAL A 204 16.21 -6.42 -1.57
CA VAL A 204 15.68 -6.22 -2.92
C VAL A 204 15.23 -4.78 -3.22
N CYS A 205 15.19 -3.91 -2.23
CA CYS A 205 14.71 -2.53 -2.40
C CYS A 205 15.68 -1.60 -3.18
N GLY A 206 16.91 -2.04 -3.43
CA GLY A 206 17.91 -1.22 -4.11
C GLY A 206 18.20 0.07 -3.34
N ASN A 207 17.98 1.22 -3.98
CA ASN A 207 18.17 2.54 -3.37
C ASN A 207 16.91 3.11 -2.71
N ALA A 208 15.79 2.38 -2.72
CA ALA A 208 14.56 2.84 -2.14
C ALA A 208 14.66 2.99 -0.61
N ARG A 209 14.08 4.05 -0.09
CA ARG A 209 13.97 4.28 1.35
C ARG A 209 12.70 3.66 1.88
N ILE A 210 12.83 2.78 2.87
CA ILE A 210 11.68 2.10 3.45
C ILE A 210 11.13 2.94 4.61
N ILE A 211 9.84 3.24 4.57
CA ILE A 211 9.11 3.95 5.62
C ILE A 211 8.09 3.00 6.22
N PRO A 212 8.43 2.31 7.31
CA PRO A 212 7.46 1.49 8.02
C PRO A 212 6.49 2.40 8.79
N ILE A 213 5.20 2.18 8.60
CA ILE A 213 4.15 2.92 9.30
C ILE A 213 3.36 1.99 10.21
N TYR A 214 2.72 2.56 11.22
CA TYR A 214 1.76 1.81 12.01
C TYR A 214 0.60 1.34 11.14
N GLN A 215 0.12 0.12 11.41
CA GLN A 215 -1.18 -0.27 10.86
C GLN A 215 -2.23 0.68 11.43
N ILE A 216 -2.88 1.43 10.54
CA ILE A 216 -3.81 2.47 10.96
C ILE A 216 -5.16 1.83 11.26
N THR A 217 -5.35 1.52 12.52
CA THR A 217 -6.60 1.00 13.08
C THR A 217 -7.06 1.93 14.19
N PRO A 218 -8.33 1.89 14.59
CA PRO A 218 -8.81 2.66 15.75
C PRO A 218 -7.96 2.43 17.00
N THR A 219 -7.49 1.21 17.23
CA THR A 219 -6.63 0.85 18.36
C THR A 219 -5.27 1.54 18.29
N THR A 220 -4.65 1.56 17.10
CA THR A 220 -3.32 2.17 16.91
C THR A 220 -3.37 3.66 17.06
N VAL A 221 -4.32 4.33 16.43
CA VAL A 221 -4.43 5.79 16.49
C VAL A 221 -4.87 6.30 17.87
N ASN A 222 -5.46 5.45 18.69
CA ASN A 222 -5.79 5.74 20.08
C ASN A 222 -4.69 5.34 21.08
N SER A 223 -3.52 4.92 20.60
CA SER A 223 -2.42 4.50 21.47
C SER A 223 -1.83 5.66 22.27
N PRO A 224 -1.87 5.63 23.62
CA PRO A 224 -1.23 6.66 24.44
C PRO A 224 0.28 6.78 24.22
N ILE A 225 0.91 5.71 23.71
CA ILE A 225 2.35 5.69 23.41
C ILE A 225 2.64 6.54 22.18
N LEU A 226 1.82 6.44 21.15
CA LEU A 226 1.94 7.25 19.94
C LEU A 226 1.86 8.74 20.29
N PHE A 227 0.88 9.13 21.08
CA PHE A 227 0.69 10.51 21.52
C PHE A 227 1.86 11.10 22.29
N ARG A 228 2.38 10.34 23.25
CA ARG A 228 3.49 10.83 24.08
C ARG A 228 4.77 11.04 23.28
N LYS A 229 5.00 10.21 22.27
CA LYS A 229 6.21 10.27 21.45
C LYS A 229 6.06 11.23 20.27
N HIS A 230 4.86 11.38 19.76
CA HIS A 230 4.55 12.15 18.56
C HIS A 230 3.31 13.00 18.81
N PRO A 231 3.47 14.19 19.42
CA PRO A 231 2.36 15.11 19.63
C PRO A 231 1.60 15.37 18.33
N PRO A 232 0.27 15.47 18.37
CA PRO A 232 -0.52 15.65 17.15
C PRO A 232 -0.19 16.99 16.48
N LEU A 233 -0.05 16.97 15.16
CA LEU A 233 0.00 18.18 14.37
C LEU A 233 -1.35 18.91 14.40
N THR A 234 -1.32 20.19 14.10
CA THR A 234 -2.50 21.00 13.81
C THR A 234 -2.82 20.97 12.32
N LEU A 235 -4.05 21.31 11.93
CA LEU A 235 -4.42 21.40 10.50
C LEU A 235 -3.54 22.41 9.73
N THR A 236 -3.10 23.47 10.41
CA THR A 236 -2.24 24.51 9.81
C THR A 236 -0.81 24.07 9.56
N GLU A 237 -0.38 22.96 10.16
CA GLU A 237 0.94 22.35 9.92
C GLU A 237 0.93 21.35 8.78
N LEU A 238 -0.25 20.98 8.29
CA LEU A 238 -0.39 20.14 7.11
C LEU A 238 -0.31 20.98 5.82
N HIS A 239 0.03 20.30 4.71
CA HIS A 239 -0.18 20.89 3.39
C HIS A 239 -1.67 21.23 3.20
N PRO A 240 -2.03 22.39 2.59
CA PRO A 240 -3.41 22.84 2.47
C PRO A 240 -4.35 21.80 1.81
N THR A 241 -3.88 21.14 0.78
CA THR A 241 -4.61 20.04 0.10
C THR A 241 -4.90 18.90 1.08
N LEU A 242 -3.89 18.46 1.83
CA LEU A 242 -4.08 17.39 2.83
C LEU A 242 -5.02 17.80 3.95
N ALA A 243 -4.92 19.04 4.43
CA ALA A 243 -5.83 19.57 5.43
C ALA A 243 -7.29 19.58 4.94
N ARG A 244 -7.50 19.93 3.66
CA ARG A 244 -8.82 19.87 3.02
C ARG A 244 -9.33 18.43 2.96
N TRP A 245 -8.54 17.50 2.44
CA TRP A 245 -8.94 16.08 2.38
C TRP A 245 -9.25 15.54 3.76
N TYR A 246 -8.38 15.78 4.71
CA TYR A 246 -8.54 15.32 6.08
C TYR A 246 -9.83 15.84 6.72
N SER A 247 -10.18 17.11 6.49
CA SER A 247 -11.41 17.71 7.02
C SER A 247 -12.68 17.06 6.48
N HIS A 248 -12.65 16.54 5.25
CA HIS A 248 -13.78 15.81 4.66
C HIS A 248 -13.89 14.36 5.16
N PHE A 249 -12.77 13.72 5.47
CA PHE A 249 -12.70 12.27 5.68
C PHE A 249 -12.58 11.83 7.14
N HIS A 250 -12.38 12.77 8.06
CA HIS A 250 -12.19 12.42 9.47
C HIS A 250 -13.49 12.15 10.25
N ALA A 251 -14.64 12.26 9.62
CA ALA A 251 -15.95 12.09 10.27
C ALA A 251 -16.26 10.66 10.73
N GLY A 252 -15.35 9.72 10.55
CA GLY A 252 -15.50 8.31 10.91
C GLY A 252 -14.86 7.93 12.26
N ALA A 253 -14.60 6.63 12.43
CA ALA A 253 -14.07 6.02 13.66
C ALA A 253 -12.65 6.48 14.08
N LEU A 254 -11.96 7.23 13.22
CA LEU A 254 -10.66 7.83 13.51
C LEU A 254 -10.89 9.30 13.88
N SER A 255 -11.06 9.58 15.18
CA SER A 255 -11.17 10.96 15.62
C SER A 255 -9.88 11.71 15.29
N GLY A 256 -10.04 12.94 14.77
CA GLY A 256 -8.98 13.74 14.19
C GLY A 256 -7.69 13.85 14.99
N LYS A 257 -7.80 13.91 16.31
CA LYS A 257 -6.69 14.16 17.19
C LYS A 257 -5.59 13.10 17.15
N HIS A 258 -5.98 11.85 16.91
CA HIS A 258 -5.08 10.71 16.98
C HIS A 258 -4.36 10.48 15.65
N PHE A 259 -5.06 10.70 14.54
CA PHE A 259 -4.46 10.57 13.22
C PHE A 259 -3.36 11.61 12.99
N MET A 260 -3.50 12.81 13.55
CA MET A 260 -2.48 13.86 13.48
C MET A 260 -1.14 13.46 14.13
N SER A 261 -1.16 12.55 15.11
CA SER A 261 0.06 11.97 15.67
C SER A 261 0.77 11.01 14.72
N VAL A 262 0.05 10.40 13.79
CA VAL A 262 0.66 9.58 12.72
C VAL A 262 1.46 10.48 11.78
N PHE A 263 0.95 11.62 11.39
CA PHE A 263 1.69 12.58 10.58
C PHE A 263 2.94 13.12 11.29
N SER A 264 2.84 13.44 12.57
CA SER A 264 3.99 13.82 13.39
C SER A 264 5.05 12.70 13.47
N TYR A 265 4.63 11.45 13.58
CA TYR A 265 5.52 10.29 13.49
C TYR A 265 6.22 10.22 12.13
N LEU A 266 5.51 10.44 11.03
CA LEU A 266 6.07 10.42 9.69
C LEU A 266 7.11 11.52 9.49
N ASP A 267 6.86 12.73 10.01
CA ASP A 267 7.84 13.82 10.01
C ASP A 267 9.13 13.41 10.72
N HIS A 268 9.01 12.75 11.89
CA HIS A 268 10.17 12.25 12.63
C HIS A 268 10.95 11.17 11.82
N VAL A 269 10.25 10.25 11.17
CA VAL A 269 10.88 9.22 10.32
C VAL A 269 11.63 9.86 9.16
N LEU A 270 11.02 10.82 8.46
CA LEU A 270 11.66 11.53 7.34
C LEU A 270 12.92 12.29 7.79
N GLN A 271 12.86 12.99 8.92
CA GLN A 271 14.04 13.68 9.50
C GLN A 271 15.17 12.70 9.80
N THR A 272 14.85 11.52 10.34
CA THR A 272 15.83 10.49 10.66
C THR A 272 16.50 9.94 9.40
N LEU A 273 15.73 9.68 8.35
CA LEU A 273 16.24 9.19 7.06
C LEU A 273 17.12 10.21 6.36
N THR A 274 16.74 11.48 6.38
CA THR A 274 17.52 12.58 5.77
C THR A 274 18.84 12.82 6.52
N SER A 275 18.82 12.73 7.83
CA SER A 275 20.03 12.89 8.66
C SER A 275 21.05 11.78 8.44
N LYS A 276 20.61 10.53 8.28
CA LYS A 276 21.48 9.38 7.96
C LYS A 276 22.12 9.54 6.59
N SER A 277 21.36 9.87 5.56
CA SER A 277 21.85 10.08 4.21
C SER A 277 22.92 11.19 4.15
N ARG A 278 22.75 12.27 4.91
CA ARG A 278 23.73 13.35 5.00
C ARG A 278 25.00 12.92 5.73
N ALA A 279 24.90 12.09 6.75
CA ALA A 279 26.05 11.55 7.47
C ALA A 279 26.87 10.55 6.64
N GLU A 280 26.21 9.77 5.78
CA GLU A 280 26.86 8.84 4.85
C GLU A 280 27.56 9.58 3.71
N SER A 281 26.95 10.63 3.15
CA SER A 281 27.57 11.45 2.09
C SER A 281 28.78 12.26 2.56
N LEU A 282 28.96 12.48 3.86
CA LEU A 282 30.13 13.16 4.45
C LEU A 282 31.29 12.19 4.79
N ARG A 283 31.04 10.88 4.67
CA ARG A 283 32.06 9.83 4.96
C ARG A 283 32.67 9.24 3.70
N ASN A 284 32.07 9.51 2.54
CA ASN A 284 32.57 9.15 1.21
C ASN A 284 33.20 10.36 0.53
#